data_a291f1013e6e7b98905967787599a7a5
#
_entry.id   a291f1013e6e7b98905967787599a7a5
#
_cell.length_a   1.000
_cell.length_b   1.000
_cell.length_c   1.000
_cell.angle_alpha   90.00
_cell.angle_beta   90.00
_cell.angle_gamma   90.00
#
_symmetry.space_group_name_H-M   'P 1'
#
loop_
_entity.id
_entity.type
_entity.pdbx_description
1 polymer ?
#
loop_
_entity_poly.entity_id
_entity_poly.type
_entity_poly.pdbx_seq_one_letter_code
_entity_poly.pdbx_strand_id
1 'polypeptide(L)'
;MDWITDCATRLITSQIFEKYKNPDDELHLWTEFMNADGFIINPSKVVRHLMSTPEQKPIAQIYGWNEKTLIETAKILVENYADDFSGIELNTWCPSNTVMKCGWWSDMLKHRPETLAIIKSLSEIVKSSKKLTFSVKSRAGLNEEDKPEQLQFLSQISPFCDLITIHGRTLKQLYGWEADFSFIHQIKSQVSCPIIANGGIMSYQQAEKISQERDFDALMIGQGAIGNPWVFTLYEPTLEEKIEVMKVHLEVMIACELWFENWGEKIEDYKFNQPKKSDLDFLKKEINPEAEYRSVVEFRKYLFQYIKGIPNSREWKQEIIPVKTYGDLIEKLEELRFLM
;
A
#
# COMPACT_ATOMS: atom_id res chain seq x y z
N MET A 1 -0.85 1.02 1.95
CA MET A 1 -1.63 1.82 2.93
C MET A 1 -2.70 0.91 3.51
N ASP A 2 -2.83 0.93 4.82
CA ASP A 2 -3.79 0.09 5.55
C ASP A 2 -5.22 0.31 5.04
N TRP A 3 -5.95 -0.78 4.81
CA TRP A 3 -7.32 -0.78 4.27
C TRP A 3 -7.50 -0.10 2.90
N ILE A 4 -6.40 0.18 2.18
CA ILE A 4 -6.45 0.87 0.88
C ILE A 4 -5.74 0.08 -0.21
N THR A 5 -4.52 -0.41 0.03
CA THR A 5 -3.75 -1.13 -1.00
C THR A 5 -4.00 -2.64 -0.94
N ASP A 6 -5.27 -3.03 -0.87
CA ASP A 6 -5.70 -4.42 -0.93
C ASP A 6 -5.39 -5.07 -2.30
N CYS A 7 -5.60 -6.38 -2.39
CA CYS A 7 -5.34 -7.15 -3.62
C CYS A 7 -6.12 -6.60 -4.82
N ALA A 8 -7.40 -6.25 -4.62
CA ALA A 8 -8.25 -5.72 -5.69
C ALA A 8 -7.74 -4.38 -6.21
N THR A 9 -7.45 -3.43 -5.31
CA THR A 9 -6.91 -2.12 -5.68
C THR A 9 -5.61 -2.25 -6.47
N ARG A 10 -4.69 -3.13 -6.03
CA ARG A 10 -3.43 -3.35 -6.76
C ARG A 10 -3.66 -3.96 -8.13
N LEU A 11 -4.60 -4.89 -8.26
CA LEU A 11 -4.93 -5.52 -9.54
C LEU A 11 -5.48 -4.50 -10.54
N ILE A 12 -6.45 -3.67 -10.11
CA ILE A 12 -7.01 -2.59 -10.94
C ILE A 12 -5.95 -1.58 -11.33
N THR A 13 -5.10 -1.17 -10.36
CA THR A 13 -4.01 -0.22 -10.63
C THR A 13 -3.03 -0.77 -11.66
N SER A 14 -2.61 -2.04 -11.54
CA SER A 14 -1.73 -2.68 -12.52
C SER A 14 -2.34 -2.72 -13.91
N GLN A 15 -3.62 -3.09 -14.03
CA GLN A 15 -4.30 -3.19 -15.32
C GLN A 15 -4.41 -1.82 -16.02
N ILE A 16 -4.75 -0.78 -15.27
CA ILE A 16 -4.83 0.59 -15.79
C ILE A 16 -3.45 1.09 -16.18
N PHE A 17 -2.44 0.87 -15.34
CA PHE A 17 -1.07 1.26 -15.63
C PHE A 17 -0.56 0.61 -16.92
N GLU A 18 -0.66 -0.71 -17.04
CA GLU A 18 -0.20 -1.42 -18.25
C GLU A 18 -0.90 -0.96 -19.53
N LYS A 19 -2.15 -0.51 -19.43
CA LYS A 19 -2.90 0.01 -20.60
C LYS A 19 -2.45 1.41 -21.03
N TYR A 20 -2.03 2.27 -20.08
CA TYR A 20 -1.86 3.70 -20.35
C TYR A 20 -0.48 4.26 -19.96
N LYS A 21 0.46 3.42 -19.48
CA LYS A 21 1.81 3.86 -19.07
C LYS A 21 2.61 4.43 -20.21
N ASN A 22 3.56 5.32 -19.92
CA ASN A 22 4.64 5.62 -20.85
C ASN A 22 5.58 4.41 -20.96
N PRO A 23 6.26 4.23 -22.11
CA PRO A 23 7.10 3.04 -22.33
C PRO A 23 8.20 2.83 -21.29
N ASP A 24 8.74 3.91 -20.74
CA ASP A 24 9.86 3.88 -19.80
C ASP A 24 9.41 3.86 -18.33
N ASP A 25 8.09 3.95 -18.06
CA ASP A 25 7.57 3.92 -16.69
C ASP A 25 7.46 2.48 -16.17
N GLU A 26 7.88 2.29 -14.93
CA GLU A 26 7.73 1.05 -14.17
C GLU A 26 6.85 1.27 -12.95
N LEU A 27 6.00 0.30 -12.63
CA LEU A 27 5.13 0.34 -11.46
C LEU A 27 5.53 -0.73 -10.45
N HIS A 28 5.87 -0.30 -9.24
CA HIS A 28 6.04 -1.17 -8.09
C HIS A 28 4.89 -0.95 -7.11
N LEU A 29 4.34 -2.03 -6.59
CA LEU A 29 3.19 -2.00 -5.68
C LEU A 29 3.58 -2.57 -4.31
N TRP A 30 2.95 -2.05 -3.28
CA TRP A 30 3.08 -2.52 -1.90
C TRP A 30 1.79 -3.13 -1.40
N THR A 31 1.89 -4.18 -0.61
CA THR A 31 0.75 -4.70 0.13
C THR A 31 0.26 -3.67 1.15
N GLU A 32 -0.87 -3.95 1.78
CA GLU A 32 -1.18 -3.34 3.06
C GLU A 32 -0.11 -3.72 4.08
N PHE A 33 0.09 -2.91 5.12
CA PHE A 33 1.09 -3.27 6.11
C PHE A 33 0.54 -4.26 7.13
N MET A 34 1.25 -5.35 7.33
CA MET A 34 0.87 -6.45 8.20
C MET A 34 1.58 -6.38 9.55
N ASN A 35 0.83 -6.53 10.64
CA ASN A 35 1.40 -6.61 11.98
C ASN A 35 2.13 -7.94 12.20
N ALA A 36 3.42 -7.90 12.49
CA ALA A 36 4.24 -9.10 12.69
C ALA A 36 3.82 -9.89 13.96
N ASP A 37 3.49 -9.20 15.06
CA ASP A 37 3.01 -9.87 16.28
C ASP A 37 1.67 -10.55 16.01
N GLY A 38 0.75 -9.85 15.33
CA GLY A 38 -0.54 -10.40 14.93
C GLY A 38 -0.41 -11.61 14.01
N PHE A 39 0.56 -11.59 13.09
CA PHE A 39 0.80 -12.69 12.16
C PHE A 39 1.29 -13.96 12.88
N ILE A 40 2.19 -13.82 13.85
CA ILE A 40 2.68 -14.96 14.63
C ILE A 40 1.62 -15.51 15.58
N ILE A 41 0.80 -14.63 16.22
CA ILE A 41 -0.21 -15.07 17.20
C ILE A 41 -1.46 -15.63 16.54
N ASN A 42 -1.94 -15.00 15.48
CA ASN A 42 -3.17 -15.37 14.78
C ASN A 42 -3.11 -15.00 13.30
N PRO A 43 -2.42 -15.82 12.47
CA PRO A 43 -2.17 -15.51 11.07
C PRO A 43 -3.47 -15.33 10.27
N SER A 44 -4.53 -16.06 10.57
CA SER A 44 -5.81 -15.98 9.83
C SER A 44 -6.45 -14.59 9.88
N LYS A 45 -6.20 -13.81 10.93
CA LYS A 45 -6.75 -12.45 11.05
C LYS A 45 -6.01 -11.40 10.22
N VAL A 46 -4.74 -11.65 9.90
CA VAL A 46 -3.87 -10.62 9.30
C VAL A 46 -3.30 -11.02 7.94
N VAL A 47 -3.32 -12.30 7.56
CA VAL A 47 -2.78 -12.77 6.28
C VAL A 47 -3.50 -12.17 5.08
N ARG A 48 -4.74 -11.70 5.26
CA ARG A 48 -5.50 -10.95 4.24
C ARG A 48 -4.70 -9.78 3.67
N HIS A 49 -3.91 -9.10 4.50
CA HIS A 49 -3.05 -8.00 4.08
C HIS A 49 -1.93 -8.44 3.11
N LEU A 50 -1.60 -9.73 3.09
CA LEU A 50 -0.61 -10.33 2.18
C LEU A 50 -1.24 -10.94 0.93
N MET A 51 -2.57 -10.99 0.82
CA MET A 51 -3.23 -11.57 -0.35
C MET A 51 -2.79 -10.84 -1.63
N SER A 52 -2.34 -11.61 -2.63
CA SER A 52 -1.84 -11.10 -3.90
C SER A 52 -2.16 -12.08 -5.02
N THR A 53 -1.99 -11.69 -6.27
CA THR A 53 -1.93 -12.64 -7.38
C THR A 53 -0.49 -12.77 -7.87
N PRO A 54 -0.10 -13.91 -8.48
CA PRO A 54 1.27 -14.13 -8.96
C PRO A 54 1.76 -13.05 -9.94
N GLU A 55 0.82 -12.40 -10.65
CA GLU A 55 1.13 -11.35 -11.62
C GLU A 55 1.51 -10.02 -10.96
N GLN A 56 1.06 -9.77 -9.72
CA GLN A 56 1.30 -8.50 -9.04
C GLN A 56 2.70 -8.41 -8.43
N LYS A 57 3.19 -9.49 -7.84
CA LYS A 57 4.46 -9.56 -7.09
C LYS A 57 4.77 -8.29 -6.28
N PRO A 58 3.88 -7.85 -5.39
CA PRO A 58 4.10 -6.62 -4.64
C PRO A 58 5.23 -6.78 -3.63
N ILE A 59 5.69 -5.68 -3.06
CA ILE A 59 6.54 -5.67 -1.87
C ILE A 59 5.65 -5.89 -0.64
N ALA A 60 5.92 -6.93 0.15
CA ALA A 60 5.21 -7.21 1.40
C ALA A 60 5.66 -6.22 2.48
N GLN A 61 4.74 -5.36 2.96
CA GLN A 61 5.07 -4.39 3.99
C GLN A 61 4.69 -4.93 5.37
N ILE A 62 5.69 -5.07 6.25
CA ILE A 62 5.51 -5.53 7.63
C ILE A 62 5.82 -4.43 8.63
N TYR A 63 5.26 -4.58 9.82
CA TYR A 63 5.53 -3.70 10.93
C TYR A 63 5.45 -4.42 12.28
N GLY A 64 6.14 -3.91 13.27
CA GLY A 64 6.17 -4.42 14.63
C GLY A 64 7.29 -3.76 15.41
N TRP A 65 7.37 -4.05 16.68
CA TRP A 65 8.46 -3.60 17.56
C TRP A 65 9.24 -4.78 18.12
N ASN A 66 8.60 -5.92 18.30
CA ASN A 66 9.23 -7.09 18.87
C ASN A 66 10.18 -7.73 17.84
N GLU A 67 11.47 -7.66 18.10
CA GLU A 67 12.52 -8.21 17.24
C GLU A 67 12.27 -9.69 16.91
N LYS A 68 11.86 -10.50 17.90
CA LYS A 68 11.64 -11.94 17.69
C LYS A 68 10.52 -12.21 16.68
N THR A 69 9.39 -11.53 16.83
CA THR A 69 8.25 -11.71 15.93
C THR A 69 8.52 -11.15 14.53
N LEU A 70 9.26 -10.03 14.41
CA LEU A 70 9.70 -9.50 13.13
C LEU A 70 10.63 -10.48 12.41
N ILE A 71 11.61 -11.04 13.11
CA ILE A 71 12.56 -12.03 12.57
C ILE A 71 11.81 -13.30 12.14
N GLU A 72 10.92 -13.82 12.97
CA GLU A 72 10.13 -15.00 12.67
C GLU A 72 9.21 -14.78 11.48
N THR A 73 8.51 -13.63 11.44
CA THR A 73 7.70 -13.23 10.29
C THR A 73 8.52 -13.17 9.01
N ALA A 74 9.70 -12.55 9.03
CA ALA A 74 10.55 -12.47 7.85
C ALA A 74 10.99 -13.86 7.36
N LYS A 75 11.35 -14.79 8.27
CA LYS A 75 11.68 -16.19 7.93
C LYS A 75 10.50 -16.89 7.25
N ILE A 76 9.30 -16.78 7.84
CA ILE A 76 8.09 -17.38 7.28
C ILE A 76 7.80 -16.82 5.88
N LEU A 77 7.92 -15.50 5.69
CA LEU A 77 7.71 -14.87 4.38
C LEU A 77 8.74 -15.34 3.36
N VAL A 78 10.00 -15.47 3.74
CA VAL A 78 11.06 -16.00 2.86
C VAL A 78 10.81 -17.47 2.51
N GLU A 79 10.41 -18.29 3.46
CA GLU A 79 10.19 -19.73 3.25
C GLU A 79 8.93 -20.04 2.44
N ASN A 80 7.83 -19.31 2.72
CA ASN A 80 6.51 -19.66 2.18
C ASN A 80 6.05 -18.77 1.03
N TYR A 81 6.59 -17.53 0.89
CA TYR A 81 6.04 -16.51 -0.02
C TYR A 81 7.08 -15.84 -0.93
N ALA A 82 8.31 -16.39 -1.01
CA ALA A 82 9.37 -15.78 -1.82
C ALA A 82 9.06 -15.73 -3.33
N ASP A 83 8.10 -16.51 -3.80
CA ASP A 83 7.65 -16.48 -5.19
C ASP A 83 6.43 -15.53 -5.41
N ASP A 84 5.75 -15.14 -4.34
CA ASP A 84 4.56 -14.29 -4.39
C ASP A 84 4.91 -12.79 -4.31
N PHE A 85 6.09 -12.46 -3.74
CA PHE A 85 6.52 -11.08 -3.51
C PHE A 85 7.82 -10.77 -4.25
N SER A 86 8.05 -9.48 -4.53
CA SER A 86 9.34 -8.97 -5.04
C SER A 86 10.29 -8.52 -3.92
N GLY A 87 9.77 -8.30 -2.73
CA GLY A 87 10.55 -7.86 -1.58
C GLY A 87 9.76 -7.81 -0.28
N ILE A 88 10.47 -7.53 0.80
CA ILE A 88 9.90 -7.27 2.13
C ILE A 88 10.34 -5.87 2.58
N GLU A 89 9.38 -5.05 3.01
CA GLU A 89 9.64 -3.71 3.53
C GLU A 89 9.29 -3.61 5.01
N LEU A 90 10.23 -3.17 5.83
CA LEU A 90 9.97 -2.78 7.21
C LEU A 90 9.43 -1.34 7.25
N ASN A 91 8.20 -1.18 7.71
CA ASN A 91 7.65 0.14 8.01
C ASN A 91 8.07 0.56 9.43
N THR A 92 9.02 1.49 9.54
CA THR A 92 9.49 2.02 10.83
C THR A 92 8.59 3.10 11.39
N TRP A 93 7.49 3.42 10.66
CA TRP A 93 6.64 4.52 11.06
C TRP A 93 5.22 4.47 10.44
N CYS A 94 4.19 4.32 11.28
CA CYS A 94 2.79 4.54 10.91
C CYS A 94 2.08 5.45 11.94
N PRO A 95 1.48 6.59 11.54
CA PRO A 95 0.78 7.50 12.44
C PRO A 95 -0.67 7.08 12.77
N SER A 96 -1.04 5.81 12.61
CA SER A 96 -2.39 5.33 12.89
C SER A 96 -2.75 5.57 14.36
N ASN A 97 -3.94 6.18 14.61
CA ASN A 97 -4.44 6.43 15.95
C ASN A 97 -4.61 5.15 16.79
N THR A 98 -4.91 4.03 16.16
CA THR A 98 -5.01 2.70 16.79
C THR A 98 -3.66 2.27 17.32
N VAL A 99 -2.62 2.54 16.57
CA VAL A 99 -1.23 2.20 16.83
C VAL A 99 -0.62 3.15 17.86
N MET A 100 -0.93 4.45 17.80
CA MET A 100 -0.48 5.42 18.78
C MET A 100 -1.08 5.18 20.20
N LYS A 101 -2.31 4.66 20.29
CA LYS A 101 -2.93 4.29 21.57
C LYS A 101 -2.25 3.10 22.23
N CYS A 102 -1.60 2.22 21.49
CA CYS A 102 -0.84 1.09 22.00
C CYS A 102 0.58 1.46 22.47
N GLY A 103 1.02 2.71 22.26
CA GLY A 103 2.29 3.24 22.81
C GLY A 103 3.59 2.75 22.16
N TRP A 104 3.53 1.85 21.15
CA TRP A 104 4.68 1.04 20.73
C TRP A 104 5.36 1.48 19.42
N TRP A 105 4.74 2.33 18.59
CA TRP A 105 5.15 2.54 17.18
C TRP A 105 5.94 3.80 16.87
N SER A 106 5.79 4.84 17.66
CA SER A 106 6.68 5.99 17.56
C SER A 106 8.08 5.67 18.08
N ASP A 107 8.27 4.47 18.61
CA ASP A 107 9.47 4.11 19.35
C ASP A 107 10.63 3.65 18.47
N MET A 108 10.41 3.09 17.27
CA MET A 108 11.54 2.72 16.40
C MET A 108 12.46 3.91 16.07
N LEU A 109 11.90 5.10 15.81
CA LEU A 109 12.72 6.30 15.59
C LEU A 109 13.28 6.92 16.88
N LYS A 110 12.76 6.57 18.05
CA LYS A 110 13.31 6.97 19.34
C LYS A 110 14.40 6.00 19.85
N HIS A 111 14.36 4.76 19.37
CA HIS A 111 15.28 3.68 19.74
C HIS A 111 16.08 3.22 18.51
N ARG A 112 16.80 4.18 17.89
CA ARG A 112 17.54 3.95 16.64
C ARG A 112 18.61 2.85 16.73
N PRO A 113 19.36 2.69 17.84
CA PRO A 113 20.33 1.59 17.96
C PRO A 113 19.68 0.21 17.87
N GLU A 114 18.56 0.00 18.57
CA GLU A 114 17.80 -1.25 18.56
C GLU A 114 17.16 -1.49 17.19
N THR A 115 16.62 -0.43 16.59
CA THR A 115 16.06 -0.48 15.24
C THR A 115 17.11 -0.84 14.20
N LEU A 116 18.33 -0.31 14.31
CA LEU A 116 19.45 -0.69 13.45
C LEU A 116 19.78 -2.19 13.58
N ALA A 117 19.78 -2.73 14.79
CA ALA A 117 20.02 -4.17 15.02
C ALA A 117 18.93 -5.03 14.33
N ILE A 118 17.66 -4.66 14.51
CA ILE A 118 16.53 -5.32 13.84
C ILE A 118 16.67 -5.27 12.32
N ILE A 119 17.00 -4.10 11.74
CA ILE A 119 17.19 -3.93 10.29
C ILE A 119 18.31 -4.83 9.76
N LYS A 120 19.43 -4.94 10.47
CA LYS A 120 20.53 -5.85 10.09
C LYS A 120 20.06 -7.30 10.04
N SER A 121 19.41 -7.77 11.09
CA SER A 121 18.90 -9.14 11.18
C SER A 121 17.89 -9.44 10.06
N LEU A 122 16.94 -8.52 9.81
CA LEU A 122 15.96 -8.67 8.73
C LEU A 122 16.62 -8.69 7.35
N SER A 123 17.60 -7.82 7.12
CA SER A 123 18.34 -7.76 5.86
C SER A 123 19.04 -9.10 5.56
N GLU A 124 19.73 -9.69 6.53
CA GLU A 124 20.41 -10.97 6.39
C GLU A 124 19.43 -12.10 6.02
N ILE A 125 18.28 -12.16 6.71
CA ILE A 125 17.24 -13.17 6.46
C ILE A 125 16.65 -13.00 5.06
N VAL A 126 16.20 -11.80 4.71
CA VAL A 126 15.52 -11.56 3.43
C VAL A 126 16.46 -11.80 2.25
N LYS A 127 17.67 -11.26 2.32
CA LYS A 127 18.69 -11.41 1.26
C LYS A 127 19.21 -12.84 1.12
N SER A 128 19.10 -13.68 2.15
CA SER A 128 19.46 -15.08 2.04
C SER A 128 18.63 -15.86 1.02
N SER A 129 17.40 -15.42 0.75
CA SER A 129 16.51 -15.99 -0.27
C SER A 129 17.04 -15.84 -1.70
N LYS A 130 17.88 -14.81 -1.97
CA LYS A 130 18.33 -14.38 -3.32
C LYS A 130 17.19 -14.05 -4.30
N LYS A 131 15.95 -14.01 -3.83
CA LYS A 131 14.74 -13.72 -4.61
C LYS A 131 14.07 -12.41 -4.21
N LEU A 132 14.22 -12.04 -2.94
CA LEU A 132 13.52 -10.89 -2.34
C LEU A 132 14.49 -9.75 -2.06
N THR A 133 14.03 -8.52 -2.32
CA THR A 133 14.69 -7.31 -1.87
C THR A 133 14.28 -6.95 -0.44
N PHE A 134 15.15 -6.28 0.31
CA PHE A 134 14.84 -5.75 1.63
C PHE A 134 14.84 -4.23 1.62
N SER A 135 13.76 -3.62 2.07
CA SER A 135 13.62 -2.17 2.11
C SER A 135 13.10 -1.66 3.45
N VAL A 136 13.28 -0.36 3.68
CA VAL A 136 12.78 0.33 4.87
C VAL A 136 11.97 1.54 4.45
N LYS A 137 10.77 1.71 5.02
CA LYS A 137 9.98 2.92 4.87
C LYS A 137 10.00 3.74 6.15
N SER A 138 10.42 5.01 6.03
CA SER A 138 10.58 5.92 7.16
C SER A 138 10.03 7.32 6.88
N ARG A 139 10.15 8.21 7.88
CA ARG A 139 9.80 9.63 7.78
C ARG A 139 11.04 10.51 7.90
N ALA A 140 10.86 11.82 7.68
CA ALA A 140 11.89 12.83 7.83
C ALA A 140 12.36 13.06 9.29
N GLY A 141 11.85 12.30 10.24
CA GLY A 141 12.18 12.38 11.66
C GLY A 141 10.95 12.57 12.56
N LEU A 142 11.17 12.74 13.85
CA LEU A 142 10.12 12.99 14.84
C LEU A 142 9.56 14.42 14.75
N ASN A 143 10.46 15.39 14.57
CA ASN A 143 10.17 16.82 14.40
C ASN A 143 11.31 17.46 13.58
N GLU A 144 11.30 18.79 13.40
CA GLU A 144 12.33 19.49 12.60
C GLU A 144 13.73 19.41 13.24
N GLU A 145 13.80 19.47 14.55
CA GLU A 145 15.05 19.41 15.31
C GLU A 145 15.70 18.02 15.22
N ASP A 146 14.93 16.99 14.96
CA ASP A 146 15.37 15.59 14.86
C ASP A 146 15.95 15.23 13.47
N LYS A 147 15.76 16.06 12.45
CA LYS A 147 16.21 15.77 11.07
C LYS A 147 17.72 15.43 10.95
N PRO A 148 18.65 16.10 11.63
CA PRO A 148 20.07 15.73 11.58
C PRO A 148 20.34 14.32 12.10
N GLU A 149 19.70 13.92 13.21
CA GLU A 149 19.85 12.58 13.78
C GLU A 149 19.19 11.53 12.88
N GLN A 150 18.05 11.85 12.29
CA GLN A 150 17.39 11.00 11.30
C GLN A 150 18.25 10.77 10.05
N LEU A 151 18.91 11.80 9.56
CA LEU A 151 19.85 11.70 8.44
C LEU A 151 21.01 10.74 8.76
N GLN A 152 21.61 10.89 9.95
CA GLN A 152 22.65 9.98 10.43
C GLN A 152 22.16 8.53 10.52
N PHE A 153 20.98 8.32 11.07
CA PHE A 153 20.36 6.99 11.17
C PHE A 153 20.12 6.37 9.80
N LEU A 154 19.55 7.11 8.85
CA LEU A 154 19.31 6.64 7.48
C LEU A 154 20.60 6.27 6.76
N SER A 155 21.67 7.06 6.98
CA SER A 155 23.01 6.72 6.47
C SER A 155 23.55 5.42 7.06
N GLN A 156 23.32 5.16 8.36
CA GLN A 156 23.76 3.93 9.03
C GLN A 156 23.00 2.68 8.57
N ILE A 157 21.71 2.79 8.23
CA ILE A 157 20.92 1.65 7.78
C ILE A 157 21.06 1.38 6.28
N SER A 158 21.43 2.37 5.47
CA SER A 158 21.46 2.27 4.00
C SER A 158 22.30 1.10 3.45
N PRO A 159 23.45 0.68 4.06
CA PRO A 159 24.21 -0.47 3.58
C PRO A 159 23.46 -1.82 3.71
N PHE A 160 22.44 -1.86 4.55
CA PHE A 160 21.63 -3.08 4.79
C PHE A 160 20.37 -3.13 3.93
N CYS A 161 19.98 -2.02 3.30
CA CYS A 161 18.77 -1.89 2.49
C CYS A 161 19.09 -1.94 0.99
N ASP A 162 18.20 -2.53 0.19
CA ASP A 162 18.26 -2.45 -1.27
C ASP A 162 17.62 -1.15 -1.77
N LEU A 163 16.73 -0.56 -0.96
CA LEU A 163 16.19 0.79 -1.16
C LEU A 163 15.58 1.32 0.16
N ILE A 164 15.43 2.64 0.26
CA ILE A 164 14.74 3.30 1.38
C ILE A 164 13.66 4.24 0.84
N THR A 165 12.44 4.13 1.36
CA THR A 165 11.36 5.06 1.08
C THR A 165 11.25 6.11 2.19
N ILE A 166 11.31 7.40 1.82
CA ILE A 166 11.24 8.51 2.78
C ILE A 166 9.99 9.35 2.54
N HIS A 167 9.12 9.41 3.55
CA HIS A 167 8.06 10.41 3.58
C HIS A 167 8.63 11.73 4.09
N GLY A 168 8.64 12.78 3.25
CA GLY A 168 9.26 14.09 3.50
C GLY A 168 8.58 14.93 4.60
N ARG A 169 7.77 14.33 5.46
CA ARG A 169 7.17 14.97 6.63
C ARG A 169 7.66 14.30 7.90
N THR A 170 7.86 15.11 8.94
CA THR A 170 8.14 14.58 10.28
C THR A 170 6.87 14.00 10.91
N LEU A 171 7.02 13.32 12.04
CA LEU A 171 5.90 12.83 12.83
C LEU A 171 4.93 13.96 13.19
N LYS A 172 5.47 15.01 13.77
CA LYS A 172 4.69 16.15 14.30
C LYS A 172 3.87 16.86 13.22
N GLN A 173 4.34 16.83 11.96
CA GLN A 173 3.65 17.46 10.83
C GLN A 173 2.44 16.65 10.33
N LEU A 174 2.36 15.34 10.59
CA LEU A 174 1.30 14.45 10.08
C LEU A 174 1.09 14.61 8.56
N TYR A 175 -0.04 15.21 8.16
CA TYR A 175 -0.43 15.48 6.77
C TYR A 175 -0.69 16.98 6.50
N GLY A 176 -0.53 17.84 7.51
CA GLY A 176 -0.91 19.26 7.45
C GLY A 176 0.08 20.20 6.75
N TRP A 177 1.28 19.73 6.45
CA TRP A 177 2.38 20.51 5.86
C TRP A 177 2.78 19.95 4.50
N GLU A 178 3.52 20.70 3.70
CA GLU A 178 4.15 20.18 2.49
C GLU A 178 5.27 19.17 2.84
N ALA A 179 5.50 18.20 1.96
CA ALA A 179 6.62 17.28 2.11
C ALA A 179 7.92 17.98 1.75
N ASP A 180 8.94 17.82 2.59
CA ASP A 180 10.26 18.39 2.37
C ASP A 180 11.11 17.52 1.43
N PHE A 181 10.92 17.71 0.13
CA PHE A 181 11.73 17.03 -0.89
C PHE A 181 13.19 17.49 -0.89
N SER A 182 13.50 18.68 -0.35
CA SER A 182 14.89 19.16 -0.22
C SER A 182 15.65 18.33 0.80
N PHE A 183 15.01 18.02 1.92
CA PHE A 183 15.60 17.14 2.93
C PHE A 183 15.75 15.69 2.40
N ILE A 184 14.78 15.17 1.63
CA ILE A 184 14.94 13.85 1.00
C ILE A 184 16.12 13.83 0.03
N HIS A 185 16.32 14.90 -0.75
CA HIS A 185 17.47 15.02 -1.64
C HIS A 185 18.81 15.09 -0.86
N GLN A 186 18.82 15.77 0.28
CA GLN A 186 19.99 15.75 1.19
C GLN A 186 20.27 14.33 1.71
N ILE A 187 19.23 13.55 2.06
CA ILE A 187 19.39 12.15 2.47
C ILE A 187 20.03 11.35 1.34
N LYS A 188 19.53 11.47 0.10
CA LYS A 188 20.06 10.75 -1.07
C LYS A 188 21.56 10.95 -1.24
N SER A 189 22.08 12.14 -0.98
CA SER A 189 23.51 12.43 -1.10
C SER A 189 24.40 11.74 -0.05
N GLN A 190 23.82 11.16 1.00
CA GLN A 190 24.54 10.59 2.15
C GLN A 190 24.26 9.09 2.39
N VAL A 191 23.43 8.48 1.56
CA VAL A 191 23.08 7.06 1.66
C VAL A 191 23.67 6.27 0.50
N SER A 192 23.85 4.96 0.68
CA SER A 192 24.47 4.08 -0.30
C SER A 192 23.46 3.28 -1.16
N CYS A 193 22.18 3.40 -0.87
CA CYS A 193 21.11 2.71 -1.60
C CYS A 193 20.14 3.69 -2.27
N PRO A 194 19.37 3.25 -3.27
CA PRO A 194 18.32 4.04 -3.91
C PRO A 194 17.32 4.64 -2.91
N ILE A 195 16.83 5.85 -3.23
CA ILE A 195 15.83 6.58 -2.43
C ILE A 195 14.54 6.75 -3.22
N ILE A 196 13.45 6.27 -2.63
CA ILE A 196 12.09 6.57 -3.09
C ILE A 196 11.55 7.76 -2.30
N ALA A 197 11.26 8.86 -2.98
CA ALA A 197 10.67 10.03 -2.33
C ALA A 197 9.14 9.93 -2.27
N ASN A 198 8.58 10.26 -1.10
CA ASN A 198 7.13 10.16 -0.84
C ASN A 198 6.63 11.42 -0.13
N GLY A 199 5.38 11.79 -0.40
CA GLY A 199 4.62 12.79 0.34
C GLY A 199 3.88 13.79 -0.52
N GLY A 200 2.55 13.84 -0.41
CA GLY A 200 1.72 14.88 -1.03
C GLY A 200 1.61 14.83 -2.55
N ILE A 201 2.10 13.80 -3.22
CA ILE A 201 2.00 13.64 -4.68
C ILE A 201 0.58 13.17 -5.01
N MET A 202 -0.14 13.95 -5.81
CA MET A 202 -1.56 13.76 -6.10
C MET A 202 -1.87 13.55 -7.59
N SER A 203 -0.89 13.73 -8.49
CA SER A 203 -1.03 13.52 -9.94
C SER A 203 0.28 13.09 -10.57
N TYR A 204 0.21 12.52 -11.79
CA TYR A 204 1.38 12.17 -12.59
C TYR A 204 2.21 13.41 -12.94
N GLN A 205 1.57 14.50 -13.36
CA GLN A 205 2.24 15.75 -13.70
C GLN A 205 3.04 16.33 -12.52
N GLN A 206 2.49 16.20 -11.30
CA GLN A 206 3.23 16.61 -10.10
C GLN A 206 4.43 15.70 -9.84
N ALA A 207 4.29 14.39 -10.04
CA ALA A 207 5.38 13.44 -9.93
C ALA A 207 6.48 13.72 -10.96
N GLU A 208 6.10 13.92 -12.23
CA GLU A 208 7.03 14.26 -13.32
C GLU A 208 7.80 15.54 -13.01
N LYS A 209 7.12 16.59 -12.56
CA LYS A 209 7.78 17.83 -12.14
C LYS A 209 8.83 17.60 -11.05
N ILE A 210 8.48 16.83 -10.01
CA ILE A 210 9.42 16.51 -8.92
C ILE A 210 10.64 15.74 -9.44
N SER A 211 10.43 14.78 -10.35
CA SER A 211 11.49 14.00 -10.98
C SER A 211 12.42 14.87 -11.84
N GLN A 212 11.88 15.87 -12.54
CA GLN A 212 12.67 16.82 -13.34
C GLN A 212 13.48 17.80 -12.48
N GLU A 213 12.94 18.22 -11.34
CA GLU A 213 13.59 19.18 -10.43
C GLU A 213 14.62 18.50 -9.52
N ARG A 214 14.50 17.21 -9.28
CA ARG A 214 15.29 16.47 -8.28
C ARG A 214 15.57 15.06 -8.75
N ASP A 215 16.83 14.66 -8.63
CA ASP A 215 17.31 13.33 -8.99
C ASP A 215 16.95 12.32 -7.89
N PHE A 216 15.69 11.85 -7.87
CA PHE A 216 15.27 10.70 -7.07
C PHE A 216 15.25 9.42 -7.91
N ASP A 217 15.50 8.27 -7.27
CA ASP A 217 15.52 7.00 -7.96
C ASP A 217 14.09 6.54 -8.32
N ALA A 218 13.11 6.89 -7.49
CA ALA A 218 11.69 6.71 -7.74
C ALA A 218 10.82 7.63 -6.86
N LEU A 219 9.53 7.70 -7.18
CA LEU A 219 8.54 8.44 -6.41
C LEU A 219 7.42 7.49 -5.94
N MET A 220 7.01 7.62 -4.68
CA MET A 220 5.88 6.85 -4.15
C MET A 220 4.64 7.75 -4.05
N ILE A 221 3.57 7.36 -4.74
CA ILE A 221 2.26 7.99 -4.65
C ILE A 221 1.41 7.19 -3.65
N GLY A 222 0.90 7.86 -2.63
CA GLY A 222 0.02 7.26 -1.63
C GLY A 222 -1.42 7.72 -1.79
N GLN A 223 -1.79 8.82 -1.12
CA GLN A 223 -3.17 9.32 -1.08
C GLN A 223 -3.74 9.64 -2.47
N GLY A 224 -2.90 10.05 -3.42
CA GLY A 224 -3.31 10.33 -4.79
C GLY A 224 -3.85 9.11 -5.54
N ALA A 225 -3.50 7.88 -5.10
CA ALA A 225 -3.94 6.64 -5.72
C ALA A 225 -5.31 6.13 -5.20
N ILE A 226 -5.84 6.70 -4.10
CA ILE A 226 -7.13 6.24 -3.54
C ILE A 226 -8.24 6.56 -4.52
N GLY A 227 -8.90 5.53 -5.07
CA GLY A 227 -9.95 5.69 -6.08
C GLY A 227 -9.49 6.44 -7.34
N ASN A 228 -8.20 6.40 -7.62
CA ASN A 228 -7.60 7.00 -8.81
C ASN A 228 -6.43 6.14 -9.32
N PRO A 229 -6.70 4.99 -9.92
CA PRO A 229 -5.65 4.11 -10.44
C PRO A 229 -4.88 4.72 -11.63
N TRP A 230 -5.40 5.78 -12.26
CA TRP A 230 -4.74 6.49 -13.37
C TRP A 230 -3.64 7.45 -12.92
N VAL A 231 -3.52 7.71 -11.61
CA VAL A 231 -2.54 8.67 -11.06
C VAL A 231 -1.07 8.36 -11.44
N PHE A 232 -0.81 7.15 -11.87
CA PHE A 232 0.52 6.69 -12.34
C PHE A 232 0.72 6.87 -13.85
N THR A 233 -0.20 7.54 -14.55
CA THR A 233 -0.19 7.75 -16.00
C THR A 233 -0.57 9.19 -16.35
N LEU A 234 -0.31 9.59 -17.60
CA LEU A 234 -0.79 10.87 -18.15
C LEU A 234 -2.26 10.82 -18.59
N TYR A 235 -2.86 9.62 -18.59
CA TYR A 235 -4.22 9.44 -19.08
C TYR A 235 -5.26 10.00 -18.12
N GLU A 236 -6.16 10.84 -18.66
CA GLU A 236 -7.29 11.40 -17.93
C GLU A 236 -8.58 10.65 -18.35
N PRO A 237 -9.16 9.85 -17.44
CA PRO A 237 -10.32 9.03 -17.75
C PRO A 237 -11.60 9.87 -17.90
N THR A 238 -12.46 9.47 -18.82
CA THR A 238 -13.84 9.97 -18.90
C THR A 238 -14.68 9.48 -17.70
N LEU A 239 -15.83 10.09 -17.46
CA LEU A 239 -16.75 9.60 -16.43
C LEU A 239 -17.22 8.17 -16.70
N GLU A 240 -17.48 7.85 -17.95
CA GLU A 240 -17.87 6.51 -18.41
C GLU A 240 -16.82 5.47 -18.03
N GLU A 241 -15.56 5.74 -18.35
CA GLU A 241 -14.45 4.84 -18.00
C GLU A 241 -14.28 4.70 -16.49
N LYS A 242 -14.48 5.78 -15.70
CA LYS A 242 -14.48 5.70 -14.24
C LYS A 242 -15.58 4.78 -13.72
N ILE A 243 -16.80 4.89 -14.27
CA ILE A 243 -17.94 4.04 -13.90
C ILE A 243 -17.63 2.57 -14.18
N GLU A 244 -17.13 2.26 -15.37
CA GLU A 244 -16.78 0.88 -15.72
C GLU A 244 -15.65 0.32 -14.82
N VAL A 245 -14.62 1.13 -14.53
CA VAL A 245 -13.55 0.70 -13.60
C VAL A 245 -14.08 0.53 -12.17
N MET A 246 -14.98 1.38 -11.71
CA MET A 246 -15.62 1.22 -10.38
C MET A 246 -16.37 -0.10 -10.26
N LYS A 247 -17.13 -0.51 -11.30
CA LYS A 247 -17.85 -1.78 -11.33
C LYS A 247 -16.88 -2.96 -11.24
N VAL A 248 -15.85 -2.97 -12.12
CA VAL A 248 -14.84 -4.03 -12.12
C VAL A 248 -14.08 -4.08 -10.79
N HIS A 249 -13.75 -2.93 -10.21
CA HIS A 249 -13.08 -2.87 -8.92
C HIS A 249 -13.91 -3.51 -7.80
N LEU A 250 -15.21 -3.18 -7.74
CA LEU A 250 -16.13 -3.80 -6.78
C LEU A 250 -16.26 -5.32 -6.99
N GLU A 251 -16.39 -5.79 -8.23
CA GLU A 251 -16.43 -7.21 -8.55
C GLU A 251 -15.17 -7.96 -8.10
N VAL A 252 -14.00 -7.36 -8.31
CA VAL A 252 -12.73 -7.94 -7.85
C VAL A 252 -12.66 -7.96 -6.32
N MET A 253 -13.16 -6.91 -5.64
CA MET A 253 -13.21 -6.89 -4.17
C MET A 253 -14.11 -8.02 -3.62
N ILE A 254 -15.28 -8.24 -4.22
CA ILE A 254 -16.19 -9.35 -3.85
C ILE A 254 -15.49 -10.70 -4.07
N ALA A 255 -14.83 -10.88 -5.21
CA ALA A 255 -14.10 -12.12 -5.50
C ALA A 255 -12.92 -12.35 -4.51
N CYS A 256 -12.21 -11.31 -4.12
CA CYS A 256 -11.17 -11.39 -3.10
C CYS A 256 -11.73 -11.76 -1.73
N GLU A 257 -12.89 -11.21 -1.35
CA GLU A 257 -13.56 -11.54 -0.10
C GLU A 257 -14.00 -13.03 -0.09
N LEU A 258 -14.62 -13.51 -1.18
CA LEU A 258 -15.00 -14.90 -1.35
C LEU A 258 -13.78 -15.84 -1.29
N TRP A 259 -12.68 -15.46 -1.94
CA TRP A 259 -11.45 -16.22 -1.84
C TRP A 259 -10.96 -16.33 -0.41
N PHE A 260 -10.96 -15.22 0.31
CA PHE A 260 -10.50 -15.17 1.69
C PHE A 260 -11.41 -15.98 2.62
N GLU A 261 -12.73 -15.92 2.46
CA GLU A 261 -13.69 -16.75 3.22
C GLU A 261 -13.46 -18.25 2.98
N ASN A 262 -13.15 -18.65 1.75
CA ASN A 262 -12.91 -20.04 1.39
C ASN A 262 -11.55 -20.59 1.89
N TRP A 263 -10.52 -19.75 1.96
CA TRP A 263 -9.14 -20.17 2.18
C TRP A 263 -8.46 -19.48 3.38
N GLY A 264 -8.94 -18.33 3.83
CA GLY A 264 -8.29 -17.54 4.89
C GLY A 264 -8.27 -18.23 6.26
N GLU A 265 -9.25 -19.08 6.56
CA GLU A 265 -9.30 -19.87 7.80
C GLU A 265 -8.48 -21.18 7.71
N LYS A 266 -8.08 -21.59 6.50
CA LYS A 266 -7.35 -22.84 6.22
C LYS A 266 -5.85 -22.59 6.13
N ILE A 267 -5.31 -21.86 7.09
CA ILE A 267 -3.87 -21.56 7.14
C ILE A 267 -3.20 -22.66 7.97
N GLU A 268 -2.41 -23.48 7.29
CA GLU A 268 -1.54 -24.48 7.92
C GLU A 268 -0.09 -24.00 7.78
N ASP A 269 0.69 -24.07 8.85
CA ASP A 269 2.09 -23.66 8.88
C ASP A 269 2.35 -22.27 8.26
N TYR A 270 1.46 -21.31 8.56
CA TYR A 270 1.49 -19.92 8.02
C TYR A 270 1.39 -19.83 6.49
N LYS A 271 0.94 -20.86 5.80
CA LYS A 271 0.73 -20.85 4.34
C LYS A 271 -0.69 -20.43 4.01
N PHE A 272 -0.82 -19.36 3.26
CA PHE A 272 -2.08 -18.92 2.67
C PHE A 272 -2.05 -19.18 1.17
N ASN A 273 -3.08 -19.81 0.65
CA ASN A 273 -3.18 -20.09 -0.78
C ASN A 273 -3.53 -18.81 -1.55
N GLN A 274 -2.56 -18.25 -2.27
CA GLN A 274 -2.74 -17.03 -3.06
C GLN A 274 -3.65 -17.29 -4.27
N PRO A 275 -4.62 -16.39 -4.58
CA PRO A 275 -5.47 -16.53 -5.75
C PRO A 275 -4.69 -16.28 -7.04
N LYS A 276 -5.02 -17.00 -8.09
CA LYS A 276 -4.68 -16.59 -9.46
C LYS A 276 -5.75 -15.63 -9.98
N LYS A 277 -5.39 -14.81 -10.96
CA LYS A 277 -6.37 -13.93 -11.59
C LYS A 277 -7.58 -14.69 -12.15
N SER A 278 -7.35 -15.89 -12.73
CA SER A 278 -8.41 -16.76 -13.24
C SER A 278 -9.39 -17.22 -12.16
N ASP A 279 -8.92 -17.42 -10.94
CA ASP A 279 -9.75 -17.83 -9.81
C ASP A 279 -10.67 -16.68 -9.39
N LEU A 280 -10.13 -15.46 -9.34
CA LEU A 280 -10.91 -14.26 -9.07
C LEU A 280 -11.93 -13.97 -10.18
N ASP A 281 -11.57 -14.16 -11.46
CA ASP A 281 -12.48 -13.99 -12.59
C ASP A 281 -13.62 -15.02 -12.57
N PHE A 282 -13.40 -16.21 -12.03
CA PHE A 282 -14.44 -17.20 -11.79
C PHE A 282 -15.37 -16.76 -10.65
N LEU A 283 -14.82 -16.34 -9.51
CA LEU A 283 -15.57 -15.97 -8.31
C LEU A 283 -16.42 -14.70 -8.48
N LYS A 284 -16.09 -13.81 -9.40
CA LYS A 284 -16.94 -12.64 -9.75
C LYS A 284 -18.36 -13.04 -10.18
N LYS A 285 -18.57 -14.28 -10.60
CA LYS A 285 -19.86 -14.79 -11.05
C LYS A 285 -20.67 -15.44 -9.94
N GLU A 286 -20.08 -15.60 -8.75
CA GLU A 286 -20.75 -16.20 -7.60
C GLU A 286 -21.50 -15.14 -6.80
N ILE A 287 -22.68 -15.49 -6.33
CA ILE A 287 -23.51 -14.61 -5.48
C ILE A 287 -23.34 -15.07 -4.04
N ASN A 288 -22.72 -14.23 -3.21
CA ASN A 288 -22.65 -14.42 -1.78
C ASN A 288 -23.04 -13.12 -1.08
N PRO A 289 -24.22 -13.05 -0.44
CA PRO A 289 -24.73 -11.80 0.13
C PRO A 289 -23.85 -11.19 1.23
N GLU A 290 -23.08 -11.99 1.97
CA GLU A 290 -22.22 -11.50 3.05
C GLU A 290 -20.94 -10.88 2.50
N ALA A 291 -20.25 -11.56 1.57
CA ALA A 291 -19.08 -11.03 0.87
C ALA A 291 -19.44 -9.77 0.07
N GLU A 292 -20.59 -9.77 -0.59
CA GLU A 292 -21.15 -8.64 -1.31
C GLU A 292 -21.36 -7.43 -0.37
N TYR A 293 -22.09 -7.64 0.73
CA TYR A 293 -22.35 -6.57 1.70
C TYR A 293 -21.07 -5.94 2.25
N ARG A 294 -20.09 -6.76 2.66
CA ARG A 294 -18.81 -6.28 3.17
C ARG A 294 -18.08 -5.46 2.12
N SER A 295 -17.97 -5.99 0.90
CA SER A 295 -17.28 -5.34 -0.22
C SER A 295 -17.95 -4.01 -0.61
N VAL A 296 -19.28 -3.95 -0.69
CA VAL A 296 -20.04 -2.72 -0.98
C VAL A 296 -19.80 -1.65 0.09
N VAL A 297 -19.80 -2.03 1.36
CA VAL A 297 -19.55 -1.09 2.46
C VAL A 297 -18.11 -0.57 2.44
N GLU A 298 -17.13 -1.45 2.22
CA GLU A 298 -15.73 -1.07 2.16
C GLU A 298 -15.39 -0.28 0.89
N PHE A 299 -16.03 -0.57 -0.23
CA PHE A 299 -15.79 0.11 -1.51
C PHE A 299 -16.05 1.62 -1.45
N ARG A 300 -16.90 2.10 -0.55
CA ARG A 300 -17.24 3.53 -0.41
C ARG A 300 -16.00 4.43 -0.22
N LYS A 301 -14.95 3.92 0.43
CA LYS A 301 -13.68 4.66 0.61
C LYS A 301 -13.02 5.01 -0.73
N TYR A 302 -13.09 4.10 -1.71
CA TYR A 302 -12.59 4.32 -3.08
C TYR A 302 -13.58 5.13 -3.90
N LEU A 303 -14.85 4.74 -3.86
CA LEU A 303 -15.94 5.35 -4.60
C LEU A 303 -15.96 6.86 -4.42
N PHE A 304 -15.89 7.34 -3.18
CA PHE A 304 -15.93 8.77 -2.85
C PHE A 304 -14.72 9.54 -3.40
N GLN A 305 -13.64 8.89 -3.71
CA GLN A 305 -12.48 9.49 -4.36
C GLN A 305 -12.58 9.41 -5.90
N TYR A 306 -13.09 8.31 -6.46
CA TYR A 306 -13.36 8.19 -7.91
C TYR A 306 -14.24 9.34 -8.43
N ILE A 307 -15.25 9.72 -7.66
CA ILE A 307 -16.22 10.75 -8.05
C ILE A 307 -15.85 12.15 -7.55
N LYS A 308 -14.68 12.33 -6.96
CA LYS A 308 -14.23 13.64 -6.48
C LYS A 308 -14.13 14.63 -7.64
N GLY A 309 -14.79 15.79 -7.48
CA GLY A 309 -14.82 16.83 -8.51
C GLY A 309 -15.96 16.69 -9.53
N ILE A 310 -16.77 15.63 -9.49
CA ILE A 310 -17.97 15.51 -10.29
C ILE A 310 -19.06 16.45 -9.70
N PRO A 311 -19.80 17.21 -10.54
CA PRO A 311 -20.93 18.01 -10.07
C PRO A 311 -21.94 17.17 -9.28
N ASN A 312 -22.58 17.75 -8.26
CA ASN A 312 -23.57 17.10 -7.40
C ASN A 312 -23.10 15.84 -6.67
N SER A 313 -21.79 15.54 -6.69
CA SER A 313 -21.23 14.34 -6.04
C SER A 313 -21.44 14.31 -4.52
N ARG A 314 -21.68 15.46 -3.89
CA ARG A 314 -21.95 15.55 -2.44
C ARG A 314 -23.31 14.95 -2.08
N GLU A 315 -24.34 15.31 -2.81
CA GLU A 315 -25.71 14.81 -2.66
C GLU A 315 -25.74 13.32 -2.99
N TRP A 316 -25.15 12.93 -4.11
CA TRP A 316 -25.08 11.55 -4.53
C TRP A 316 -24.36 10.63 -3.51
N LYS A 317 -23.32 11.13 -2.83
CA LYS A 317 -22.66 10.39 -1.74
C LYS A 317 -23.62 10.05 -0.60
N GLN A 318 -24.56 10.91 -0.27
CA GLN A 318 -25.55 10.65 0.78
C GLN A 318 -26.52 9.53 0.37
N GLU A 319 -26.86 9.43 -0.90
CA GLU A 319 -27.71 8.36 -1.44
C GLU A 319 -27.01 7.00 -1.45
N ILE A 320 -25.67 6.98 -1.58
CA ILE A 320 -24.86 5.76 -1.58
C ILE A 320 -24.65 5.18 -0.17
N ILE A 321 -24.62 6.00 0.87
CA ILE A 321 -24.36 5.54 2.25
C ILE A 321 -25.31 4.40 2.68
N PRO A 322 -26.62 4.41 2.40
CA PRO A 322 -27.52 3.32 2.77
C PRO A 322 -27.43 2.08 1.87
N VAL A 323 -26.79 2.16 0.70
CA VAL A 323 -26.72 1.07 -0.27
C VAL A 323 -25.89 -0.10 0.29
N LYS A 324 -26.38 -1.33 0.19
CA LYS A 324 -25.79 -2.52 0.81
C LYS A 324 -25.59 -3.69 -0.13
N THR A 325 -26.20 -3.64 -1.31
CA THR A 325 -26.11 -4.71 -2.30
C THR A 325 -25.34 -4.27 -3.53
N TYR A 326 -24.76 -5.23 -4.23
CA TYR A 326 -24.07 -4.98 -5.51
C TYR A 326 -25.03 -4.38 -6.54
N GLY A 327 -26.23 -4.98 -6.68
CA GLY A 327 -27.23 -4.54 -7.64
C GLY A 327 -27.63 -3.07 -7.45
N ASP A 328 -27.99 -2.70 -6.20
CA ASP A 328 -28.37 -1.32 -5.88
C ASP A 328 -27.20 -0.34 -6.15
N LEU A 329 -25.97 -0.76 -5.87
CA LEU A 329 -24.80 0.09 -6.11
C LEU A 329 -24.55 0.27 -7.61
N ILE A 330 -24.70 -0.79 -8.41
CA ILE A 330 -24.56 -0.69 -9.87
C ILE A 330 -25.62 0.26 -10.46
N GLU A 331 -26.89 0.16 -10.03
CA GLU A 331 -27.93 1.10 -10.45
C GLU A 331 -27.54 2.54 -10.13
N LYS A 332 -27.05 2.80 -8.93
CA LYS A 332 -26.58 4.12 -8.54
C LYS A 332 -25.37 4.61 -9.34
N LEU A 333 -24.45 3.70 -9.72
CA LEU A 333 -23.33 4.05 -10.61
C LEU A 333 -23.81 4.40 -12.03
N GLU A 334 -24.86 3.73 -12.54
CA GLU A 334 -25.47 4.10 -13.83
C GLU A 334 -26.14 5.47 -13.78
N GLU A 335 -26.79 5.83 -12.66
CA GLU A 335 -27.36 7.16 -12.48
C GLU A 335 -26.33 8.30 -12.62
N LEU A 336 -25.06 8.05 -12.24
CA LEU A 336 -23.98 9.04 -12.39
C LEU A 336 -23.81 9.53 -13.85
N ARG A 337 -24.14 8.72 -14.85
CA ARG A 337 -24.07 9.07 -16.27
C ARG A 337 -24.99 10.25 -16.63
N PHE A 338 -26.03 10.47 -15.84
CA PHE A 338 -27.04 11.50 -16.08
C PHE A 338 -26.87 12.76 -15.21
N LEU A 339 -25.84 12.81 -14.36
CA LEU A 339 -25.58 13.96 -13.48
C LEU A 339 -24.77 15.08 -14.14
N MET A 340 -24.34 14.91 -15.38
CA MET A 340 -23.58 15.89 -16.16
C MET A 340 -24.44 16.66 -17.15
#